data_6a9f7a407cac0da9700e88ab18abe6fa
#
_entry.id   6a9f7a407cac0da9700e88ab18abe6fa
#
_cell.length_a   1.000
_cell.length_b   1.000
_cell.length_c   1.000
_cell.angle_alpha   90.00
_cell.angle_beta   90.00
_cell.angle_gamma   90.00
#
_symmetry.space_group_name_H-M   'P 1'
#
loop_
_entity.id
_entity.type
_entity.pdbx_description
1 polymer ?
#
loop_
_entity_poly.entity_id
_entity_poly.type
_entity_poly.pdbx_seq_one_letter_code
_entity_poly.pdbx_strand_id
1 'polypeptide(L)'
;MASNSSSCPTPGGGHLNGYPVPPYAFFFPPMLGGLSPPGALTTLQHQLPVSGYSTPSPATVRNDRNKKKKEAPKAECAESYTLTPEVGELIEKVRKAHQETFPALCQLGKYTTNNSSEQRVSLDIDLWDKFSELSTKCIIKTVEFAKQLPGFTTLTIADQITLLKAACLDILILRICTRYTPEQDTMTFSDGLTLNRTQMHNAGFGPLTDLVFAFANQLLPLEMDDAETGLLSAICLICGDRQDLEQPDRVDMLQEPLLEALKVYVRKRRPSRPHMFPKMLMKITDLRSISAKGAERVITLKMEIPGSMPPLIQEMLENSEGLDTLSGQAGGGGRDGGGLAPPPGSCSPSLSPSSNRSSPATHSP
;
A
#
# COMPACT_ATOMS: atom_id res chain seq x y z
N MET A 1 -14.63 -49.79 -30.97
CA MET A 1 -14.58 -49.09 -32.27
C MET A 1 -14.53 -47.60 -32.02
N ALA A 2 -13.41 -47.04 -32.36
CA ALA A 2 -13.08 -45.68 -32.77
C ALA A 2 -13.58 -44.52 -31.88
N SER A 3 -12.74 -43.89 -31.08
CA SER A 3 -11.76 -42.81 -31.41
C SER A 3 -12.37 -41.64 -32.15
N ASN A 4 -12.45 -40.48 -31.50
CA ASN A 4 -11.93 -39.26 -32.12
C ASN A 4 -11.73 -38.18 -31.08
N SER A 5 -10.47 -37.87 -30.88
CA SER A 5 -9.92 -36.69 -30.27
C SER A 5 -10.02 -35.51 -31.21
N SER A 6 -10.43 -34.35 -30.70
CA SER A 6 -10.23 -33.08 -31.40
C SER A 6 -9.56 -32.11 -30.42
N SER A 7 -8.30 -31.88 -30.70
CA SER A 7 -7.45 -30.84 -30.14
C SER A 7 -7.85 -29.46 -30.72
N CYS A 8 -8.05 -28.49 -29.83
CA CYS A 8 -8.09 -27.08 -30.19
C CYS A 8 -6.71 -26.43 -30.03
N PRO A 9 -6.31 -25.53 -30.92
CA PRO A 9 -5.00 -24.89 -30.83
C PRO A 9 -5.04 -23.65 -29.92
N THR A 10 -4.03 -23.56 -29.08
CA THR A 10 -3.65 -22.38 -28.30
C THR A 10 -3.11 -21.28 -29.21
N PRO A 11 -3.50 -20.00 -29.01
CA PRO A 11 -2.75 -18.89 -29.57
C PRO A 11 -1.59 -18.53 -28.65
N GLY A 12 -0.40 -18.46 -29.21
CA GLY A 12 0.82 -18.12 -28.50
C GLY A 12 0.83 -16.70 -27.99
N GLY A 13 1.07 -16.57 -26.70
CA GLY A 13 1.36 -15.31 -26.03
C GLY A 13 2.81 -14.92 -26.24
N GLY A 14 3.04 -13.76 -26.83
CA GLY A 14 4.37 -13.15 -26.88
C GLY A 14 4.77 -12.64 -25.50
N HIS A 15 5.86 -13.18 -24.98
CA HIS A 15 6.54 -12.66 -23.80
C HIS A 15 7.27 -11.35 -24.16
N LEU A 16 6.84 -10.25 -23.56
CA LEU A 16 7.64 -9.04 -23.39
C LEU A 16 7.89 -8.86 -21.88
N ASN A 17 9.17 -9.03 -21.52
CA ASN A 17 9.84 -8.69 -20.25
C ASN A 17 8.97 -8.63 -18.98
N GLY A 18 9.13 -9.69 -18.20
CA GLY A 18 8.42 -10.06 -17.02
C GLY A 18 8.47 -9.11 -15.81
N TYR A 19 7.63 -8.08 -15.83
CA TYR A 19 7.10 -7.47 -14.60
C TYR A 19 5.59 -7.37 -14.76
N PRO A 20 4.79 -7.88 -13.82
CA PRO A 20 3.35 -7.70 -13.85
C PRO A 20 3.04 -6.21 -13.67
N VAL A 21 2.39 -5.64 -14.67
CA VAL A 21 1.92 -4.26 -14.63
C VAL A 21 0.68 -4.23 -13.74
N PRO A 22 0.64 -3.40 -12.68
CA PRO A 22 -0.53 -3.31 -11.81
C PRO A 22 -1.78 -2.90 -12.58
N PRO A 23 -2.98 -3.39 -12.22
CA PRO A 23 -4.21 -3.13 -12.97
C PRO A 23 -4.59 -1.65 -13.12
N TYR A 24 -4.08 -0.75 -12.29
CA TYR A 24 -4.27 0.69 -12.44
C TYR A 24 -3.34 1.35 -13.49
N ALA A 25 -2.41 0.62 -14.09
CA ALA A 25 -1.56 1.15 -15.16
C ALA A 25 -2.36 1.48 -16.43
N PHE A 26 -3.56 0.95 -16.59
CA PHE A 26 -4.47 1.25 -17.71
C PHE A 26 -5.17 2.61 -17.57
N PHE A 27 -5.12 3.23 -16.42
CA PHE A 27 -5.74 4.54 -16.18
C PHE A 27 -4.80 5.73 -16.45
N PHE A 28 -3.53 5.46 -16.75
CA PHE A 28 -2.55 6.50 -17.10
C PHE A 28 -2.10 6.30 -18.55
N PRO A 29 -2.30 7.29 -19.45
CA PRO A 29 -1.66 7.24 -20.76
C PRO A 29 -0.14 7.24 -20.56
N PRO A 30 0.62 6.44 -21.33
CA PRO A 30 2.06 6.44 -21.23
C PRO A 30 2.59 7.83 -21.54
N MET A 31 3.20 8.47 -20.54
CA MET A 31 3.99 9.68 -20.74
C MET A 31 5.25 9.28 -21.49
N LEU A 32 5.26 9.52 -22.79
CA LEU A 32 6.45 9.48 -23.63
C LEU A 32 7.39 10.62 -23.20
N GLY A 33 8.16 10.37 -22.18
CA GLY A 33 9.34 11.13 -21.80
C GLY A 33 10.56 10.40 -22.30
N GLY A 34 11.10 10.81 -23.45
CA GLY A 34 12.34 10.28 -23.98
C GLY A 34 13.50 10.55 -23.03
N LEU A 35 14.07 9.51 -22.46
CA LEU A 35 15.41 9.53 -21.88
C LEU A 35 16.34 8.91 -22.92
N SER A 36 17.13 9.77 -23.55
CA SER A 36 18.30 9.38 -24.32
C SER A 36 19.38 8.85 -23.40
N PRO A 37 20.05 7.75 -23.75
CA PRO A 37 21.16 7.24 -22.96
C PRO A 37 22.43 8.11 -23.16
N PRO A 38 23.27 8.25 -22.14
CA PRO A 38 24.55 8.93 -22.27
C PRO A 38 25.63 7.99 -22.80
N GLY A 39 26.35 8.43 -23.80
CA GLY A 39 27.63 7.82 -24.15
C GLY A 39 27.94 7.76 -25.62
N ALA A 40 28.72 8.74 -26.11
CA ALA A 40 29.90 8.53 -26.92
C ALA A 40 30.49 9.90 -27.32
N LEU A 41 31.61 10.24 -26.69
CA LEU A 41 32.58 11.24 -27.15
C LEU A 41 33.24 10.72 -28.42
N THR A 42 33.18 11.49 -29.50
CA THR A 42 34.24 11.50 -30.50
C THR A 42 34.41 12.90 -31.05
N THR A 43 35.50 13.45 -30.67
CA THR A 43 36.21 14.61 -31.24
C THR A 43 36.44 14.46 -32.73
N LEU A 44 36.12 15.48 -33.52
CA LEU A 44 36.91 15.80 -34.71
C LEU A 44 36.80 17.31 -34.99
N GLN A 45 37.92 17.98 -34.73
CA GLN A 45 38.25 19.27 -35.30
C GLN A 45 38.44 19.16 -36.83
N HIS A 46 37.97 20.15 -37.58
CA HIS A 46 38.74 20.78 -38.64
C HIS A 46 38.02 22.02 -39.19
N GLN A 47 38.69 23.16 -38.94
CA GLN A 47 39.09 24.20 -39.87
C GLN A 47 38.08 24.95 -40.74
N LEU A 48 38.08 26.26 -40.43
CA LEU A 48 37.61 27.37 -41.28
C LEU A 48 38.47 27.50 -42.54
N PRO A 49 37.97 28.15 -43.62
CA PRO A 49 38.60 29.42 -43.97
C PRO A 49 37.61 30.58 -44.24
N VAL A 50 38.16 31.74 -43.99
CA VAL A 50 37.64 33.08 -44.20
C VAL A 50 37.73 33.50 -45.67
N SER A 51 36.73 34.23 -46.18
CA SER A 51 36.82 35.32 -47.18
C SER A 51 35.40 35.61 -47.70
N GLY A 52 34.80 36.73 -47.68
CA GLY A 52 35.18 38.10 -47.98
C GLY A 52 34.10 38.68 -48.90
N TYR A 53 33.56 39.84 -48.50
CA TYR A 53 32.93 40.85 -49.35
C TYR A 53 31.46 40.74 -49.80
N SER A 54 30.71 41.72 -49.36
CA SER A 54 29.87 42.75 -50.06
C SER A 54 28.39 42.65 -49.81
N THR A 55 27.93 43.69 -49.13
CA THR A 55 26.54 44.17 -49.11
C THR A 55 26.06 44.65 -50.48
N PRO A 56 24.75 44.54 -50.83
CA PRO A 56 23.86 45.64 -50.59
C PRO A 56 22.45 45.25 -50.11
N SER A 57 21.87 46.11 -49.31
CA SER A 57 20.43 46.21 -48.97
C SER A 57 19.57 46.64 -50.19
N PRO A 58 18.24 46.76 -50.06
CA PRO A 58 17.24 45.98 -49.31
C PRO A 58 16.10 45.54 -50.25
N ALA A 59 15.52 44.40 -49.96
CA ALA A 59 14.22 44.08 -50.52
C ALA A 59 13.30 43.62 -49.40
N THR A 60 12.34 44.47 -49.16
CA THR A 60 11.15 44.25 -48.36
C THR A 60 10.47 42.95 -48.80
N VAL A 61 10.69 41.86 -48.09
CA VAL A 61 9.88 40.68 -48.27
C VAL A 61 8.81 40.71 -47.19
N ARG A 62 7.63 41.10 -47.60
CA ARG A 62 6.37 40.90 -46.86
C ARG A 62 6.24 39.41 -46.55
N ASN A 63 6.40 39.08 -45.28
CA ASN A 63 6.12 37.76 -44.76
C ASN A 63 4.67 37.72 -44.27
N ASP A 64 3.74 37.77 -45.21
CA ASP A 64 2.34 37.43 -44.99
C ASP A 64 2.17 35.92 -45.15
N ARG A 65 2.77 35.14 -44.25
CA ARG A 65 2.43 33.72 -44.09
C ARG A 65 1.79 33.50 -42.74
N ASN A 66 0.47 33.32 -42.84
CA ASN A 66 -0.36 32.57 -41.87
C ASN A 66 -0.26 33.07 -40.41
N LYS A 67 -0.95 34.11 -40.11
CA LYS A 67 -1.70 34.17 -38.87
C LYS A 67 -2.73 33.04 -38.93
N LYS A 68 -2.30 31.81 -38.61
CA LYS A 68 -3.23 30.82 -38.07
C LYS A 68 -3.89 31.53 -36.90
N LYS A 69 -5.17 31.88 -37.08
CA LYS A 69 -6.08 32.15 -36.00
C LYS A 69 -5.70 31.16 -34.92
N LYS A 70 -5.21 31.62 -33.75
CA LYS A 70 -5.23 30.83 -32.54
C LYS A 70 -6.69 30.45 -32.38
N GLU A 71 -7.04 29.27 -32.81
CA GLU A 71 -8.23 28.61 -32.30
C GLU A 71 -8.04 28.68 -30.77
N ALA A 72 -9.00 29.31 -30.13
CA ALA A 72 -9.15 29.21 -28.70
C ALA A 72 -8.97 27.72 -28.37
N PRO A 73 -8.25 27.40 -27.28
CA PRO A 73 -8.12 26.00 -26.91
C PRO A 73 -9.53 25.43 -26.97
N LYS A 74 -9.74 24.41 -27.83
CA LYS A 74 -10.94 23.62 -27.78
C LYS A 74 -11.11 23.32 -26.32
N ALA A 75 -12.19 23.83 -25.72
CA ALA A 75 -12.62 23.33 -24.43
C ALA A 75 -12.53 21.83 -24.58
N GLU A 76 -11.56 21.19 -23.91
CA GLU A 76 -11.56 19.76 -23.69
C GLU A 76 -13.00 19.45 -23.38
N CYS A 77 -13.58 18.58 -24.17
CA CYS A 77 -14.93 18.13 -24.01
C CYS A 77 -15.08 17.91 -22.50
N ALA A 78 -15.83 18.78 -21.86
CA ALA A 78 -16.22 18.57 -20.48
C ALA A 78 -17.04 17.28 -20.56
N GLU A 79 -16.34 16.14 -20.48
CA GLU A 79 -16.98 14.87 -20.17
C GLU A 79 -17.84 15.23 -18.99
N SER A 80 -19.13 15.24 -19.19
CA SER A 80 -20.07 15.58 -18.14
C SER A 80 -19.91 14.49 -17.11
N TYR A 81 -19.11 14.74 -16.07
CA TYR A 81 -19.01 13.89 -14.89
C TYR A 81 -20.34 13.94 -14.16
N THR A 82 -21.37 13.45 -14.83
CA THR A 82 -22.70 13.34 -14.26
C THR A 82 -22.66 12.18 -13.28
N LEU A 83 -22.86 12.53 -12.03
CA LEU A 83 -23.08 11.55 -10.98
C LEU A 83 -24.35 10.79 -11.33
N THR A 84 -24.22 9.58 -11.86
CA THR A 84 -25.41 8.72 -12.06
C THR A 84 -25.98 8.32 -10.71
N PRO A 85 -27.27 8.00 -10.62
CA PRO A 85 -27.88 7.55 -9.36
C PRO A 85 -27.12 6.39 -8.74
N GLU A 86 -26.69 5.41 -9.54
CA GLU A 86 -25.98 4.22 -9.08
C GLU A 86 -24.63 4.57 -8.44
N VAL A 87 -23.87 5.46 -9.09
CA VAL A 87 -22.58 5.96 -8.54
C VAL A 87 -22.82 6.75 -7.27
N GLY A 88 -23.89 7.56 -7.23
CA GLY A 88 -24.28 8.30 -6.02
C GLY A 88 -24.61 7.38 -4.85
N GLU A 89 -25.38 6.32 -5.09
CA GLU A 89 -25.71 5.32 -4.06
C GLU A 89 -24.47 4.57 -3.57
N LEU A 90 -23.55 4.22 -4.46
CA LEU A 90 -22.28 3.57 -4.08
C LEU A 90 -21.45 4.47 -3.17
N ILE A 91 -21.30 5.74 -3.52
CA ILE A 91 -20.59 6.72 -2.70
C ILE A 91 -21.20 6.83 -1.31
N GLU A 92 -22.54 6.95 -1.23
CA GLU A 92 -23.24 7.06 0.04
C GLU A 92 -23.11 5.79 0.90
N LYS A 93 -23.19 4.60 0.30
CA LYS A 93 -22.97 3.33 1.03
C LYS A 93 -21.57 3.27 1.62
N VAL A 94 -20.55 3.61 0.83
CA VAL A 94 -19.16 3.60 1.31
C VAL A 94 -18.92 4.68 2.37
N ARG A 95 -19.45 5.89 2.16
CA ARG A 95 -19.36 6.97 3.15
C ARG A 95 -19.99 6.56 4.48
N LYS A 96 -21.20 6.00 4.44
CA LYS A 96 -21.90 5.53 5.63
C LYS A 96 -21.14 4.41 6.34
N ALA A 97 -20.66 3.41 5.59
CA ALA A 97 -19.83 2.33 6.13
C ALA A 97 -18.56 2.87 6.83
N HIS A 98 -17.93 3.88 6.23
CA HIS A 98 -16.78 4.54 6.85
C HIS A 98 -17.18 5.26 8.15
N GLN A 99 -18.21 6.09 8.14
CA GLN A 99 -18.66 6.85 9.31
C GLN A 99 -19.09 5.97 10.48
N GLU A 100 -19.78 4.86 10.20
CA GLU A 100 -20.23 3.92 11.23
C GLU A 100 -19.09 3.15 11.89
N THR A 101 -17.99 2.95 11.16
CA THR A 101 -16.83 2.19 11.64
C THR A 101 -15.64 3.07 12.05
N PHE A 102 -15.71 4.37 11.80
CA PHE A 102 -14.64 5.31 12.09
C PHE A 102 -15.22 6.70 12.38
N PRO A 103 -15.51 7.02 13.65
CA PRO A 103 -16.04 8.32 14.04
C PRO A 103 -15.12 9.48 13.64
N ALA A 104 -15.70 10.57 13.18
CA ALA A 104 -14.94 11.77 12.82
C ALA A 104 -14.23 12.37 14.03
N LEU A 105 -13.07 13.00 13.79
CA LEU A 105 -12.24 13.59 14.85
C LEU A 105 -13.03 14.59 15.72
N CYS A 106 -13.92 15.37 15.12
CA CYS A 106 -14.75 16.35 15.84
C CYS A 106 -15.80 15.71 16.79
N GLN A 107 -16.10 14.42 16.64
CA GLN A 107 -17.04 13.68 17.47
C GLN A 107 -16.36 13.03 18.69
N LEU A 108 -15.03 13.04 18.74
CA LEU A 108 -14.27 12.39 19.80
C LEU A 108 -13.99 13.34 20.97
N GLY A 109 -14.28 12.87 22.18
CA GLY A 109 -13.83 13.54 23.41
C GLY A 109 -12.34 13.29 23.61
N LYS A 110 -11.49 14.24 23.21
CA LYS A 110 -10.04 14.11 23.31
C LYS A 110 -9.57 14.11 24.76
N TYR A 111 -8.66 13.21 25.07
CA TYR A 111 -7.93 13.20 26.33
C TYR A 111 -6.46 12.86 26.11
N THR A 112 -5.60 13.31 26.99
CA THR A 112 -4.14 13.12 26.93
C THR A 112 -3.65 12.31 28.12
N THR A 113 -2.45 11.79 28.01
CA THR A 113 -1.71 11.15 29.11
C THR A 113 -0.32 11.76 29.19
N ASN A 114 0.27 11.74 30.37
CA ASN A 114 1.63 12.26 30.62
C ASN A 114 2.71 11.18 30.46
N ASN A 115 2.32 9.94 30.12
CA ASN A 115 3.25 8.84 29.96
C ASN A 115 4.27 9.16 28.88
N SER A 116 5.56 9.11 29.20
CA SER A 116 6.69 9.23 28.27
C SER A 116 6.53 10.33 27.19
N SER A 117 5.96 11.48 27.55
CA SER A 117 5.60 12.54 26.60
C SER A 117 6.80 13.32 26.03
N GLU A 118 7.92 13.32 26.74
CA GLU A 118 9.06 14.21 26.45
C GLU A 118 10.28 13.47 25.87
N GLN A 119 10.44 12.19 26.16
CA GLN A 119 11.61 11.44 25.75
C GLN A 119 11.24 10.13 25.05
N ARG A 120 11.90 9.84 23.91
CA ARG A 120 11.78 8.56 23.23
C ARG A 120 12.49 7.47 24.05
N VAL A 121 11.75 6.40 24.33
CA VAL A 121 12.22 5.15 24.95
C VAL A 121 12.00 4.01 23.97
N SER A 122 12.56 2.83 24.23
CA SER A 122 12.35 1.69 23.35
C SER A 122 10.88 1.29 23.26
N LEU A 123 10.21 1.20 24.41
CA LEU A 123 8.78 0.92 24.53
C LEU A 123 8.28 1.40 25.89
N ASP A 124 7.12 2.04 25.92
CA ASP A 124 6.34 2.32 27.13
C ASP A 124 5.21 1.28 27.20
N ILE A 125 5.24 0.44 28.21
CA ILE A 125 4.33 -0.70 28.35
C ILE A 125 2.87 -0.24 28.49
N ASP A 126 2.61 0.79 29.28
CA ASP A 126 1.25 1.32 29.47
C ASP A 126 0.68 1.91 28.16
N LEU A 127 1.51 2.61 27.39
CA LEU A 127 1.14 3.12 26.08
C LEU A 127 0.94 1.98 25.09
N TRP A 128 1.79 0.95 25.10
CA TRP A 128 1.63 -0.24 24.28
C TRP A 128 0.31 -0.96 24.57
N ASP A 129 -0.03 -1.17 25.83
CA ASP A 129 -1.27 -1.83 26.22
C ASP A 129 -2.49 -1.10 25.66
N LYS A 130 -2.53 0.22 25.80
CA LYS A 130 -3.59 1.05 25.23
C LYS A 130 -3.60 1.02 23.71
N PHE A 131 -2.44 1.17 23.09
CA PHE A 131 -2.30 1.15 21.63
C PHE A 131 -2.72 -0.20 21.04
N SER A 132 -2.29 -1.31 21.65
CA SER A 132 -2.64 -2.65 21.17
C SER A 132 -4.12 -2.95 21.30
N GLU A 133 -4.78 -2.51 22.37
CA GLU A 133 -6.23 -2.61 22.54
C GLU A 133 -6.97 -1.80 21.47
N LEU A 134 -6.56 -0.55 21.22
CA LEU A 134 -7.17 0.33 20.23
C LEU A 134 -6.93 -0.18 18.80
N SER A 135 -5.77 -0.75 18.53
CA SER A 135 -5.45 -1.39 17.25
C SER A 135 -6.33 -2.60 17.01
N THR A 136 -6.53 -3.44 18.02
CA THR A 136 -7.43 -4.59 17.95
C THR A 136 -8.87 -4.16 17.63
N LYS A 137 -9.37 -3.13 18.32
CA LYS A 137 -10.70 -2.55 18.03
C LYS A 137 -10.78 -1.98 16.60
N CYS A 138 -9.72 -1.32 16.12
CA CYS A 138 -9.67 -0.78 14.76
C CYS A 138 -9.68 -1.90 13.71
N ILE A 139 -9.01 -3.03 13.95
CA ILE A 139 -9.05 -4.21 13.08
C ILE A 139 -10.49 -4.74 12.99
N ILE A 140 -11.18 -4.90 14.11
CA ILE A 140 -12.59 -5.34 14.14
C ILE A 140 -13.47 -4.38 13.34
N LYS A 141 -13.30 -3.08 13.52
CA LYS A 141 -14.04 -2.06 12.75
C LYS A 141 -13.71 -2.08 11.26
N THR A 142 -12.49 -2.44 10.88
CA THR A 142 -12.13 -2.62 9.48
C THR A 142 -12.85 -3.82 8.86
N VAL A 143 -13.02 -4.92 9.59
CA VAL A 143 -13.81 -6.06 9.15
C VAL A 143 -15.30 -5.68 9.01
N GLU A 144 -15.85 -4.92 9.96
CA GLU A 144 -17.22 -4.40 9.85
C GLU A 144 -17.39 -3.48 8.63
N PHE A 145 -16.42 -2.61 8.36
CA PHE A 145 -16.39 -1.78 7.17
C PHE A 145 -16.40 -2.61 5.89
N ALA A 146 -15.52 -3.60 5.79
CA ALA A 146 -15.41 -4.49 4.64
C ALA A 146 -16.75 -5.19 4.33
N LYS A 147 -17.41 -5.71 5.34
CA LYS A 147 -18.70 -6.39 5.19
C LYS A 147 -19.83 -5.49 4.67
N GLN A 148 -19.72 -4.19 4.84
CA GLN A 148 -20.71 -3.22 4.34
C GLN A 148 -20.42 -2.79 2.89
N LEU A 149 -19.22 -3.11 2.34
CA LEU A 149 -18.88 -2.78 0.98
C LEU A 149 -19.65 -3.65 -0.02
N PRO A 150 -20.24 -3.05 -1.06
CA PRO A 150 -20.99 -3.80 -2.07
C PRO A 150 -20.13 -4.90 -2.72
N GLY A 151 -20.63 -6.12 -2.69
CA GLY A 151 -19.99 -7.27 -3.31
C GLY A 151 -18.89 -7.96 -2.50
N PHE A 152 -18.34 -7.35 -1.45
CA PHE A 152 -17.25 -7.95 -0.67
C PHE A 152 -17.63 -9.32 -0.09
N THR A 153 -18.81 -9.44 0.50
CA THR A 153 -19.29 -10.70 1.09
C THR A 153 -19.68 -11.77 0.07
N THR A 154 -19.70 -11.43 -1.22
CA THR A 154 -19.92 -12.39 -2.31
C THR A 154 -18.63 -13.08 -2.78
N LEU A 155 -17.47 -12.60 -2.34
CA LEU A 155 -16.19 -13.26 -2.54
C LEU A 155 -16.10 -14.53 -1.69
N THR A 156 -15.18 -15.44 -2.04
CA THR A 156 -14.90 -16.59 -1.19
C THR A 156 -14.40 -16.16 0.18
N ILE A 157 -14.62 -16.97 1.20
CA ILE A 157 -14.12 -16.66 2.56
C ILE A 157 -12.59 -16.54 2.55
N ALA A 158 -11.92 -17.39 1.76
CA ALA A 158 -10.46 -17.33 1.60
C ALA A 158 -10.02 -15.97 1.05
N ASP A 159 -10.65 -15.49 -0.02
CA ASP A 159 -10.33 -14.19 -0.61
C ASP A 159 -10.67 -13.01 0.33
N GLN A 160 -11.79 -13.09 1.05
CA GLN A 160 -12.12 -12.08 2.07
C GLN A 160 -11.02 -11.97 3.14
N ILE A 161 -10.54 -13.10 3.63
CA ILE A 161 -9.47 -13.15 4.65
C ILE A 161 -8.15 -12.63 4.06
N THR A 162 -7.78 -13.07 2.86
CA THR A 162 -6.55 -12.62 2.17
C THR A 162 -6.56 -11.11 1.97
N LEU A 163 -7.65 -10.53 1.48
CA LEU A 163 -7.78 -9.09 1.30
C LEU A 163 -7.71 -8.32 2.62
N LEU A 164 -8.38 -8.79 3.66
CA LEU A 164 -8.34 -8.16 4.97
C LEU A 164 -6.95 -8.18 5.58
N LYS A 165 -6.24 -9.31 5.52
CA LYS A 165 -4.86 -9.42 6.01
C LYS A 165 -3.93 -8.48 5.25
N ALA A 166 -3.98 -8.51 3.92
CA ALA A 166 -3.11 -7.70 3.07
C ALA A 166 -3.32 -6.18 3.24
N ALA A 167 -4.55 -5.72 3.46
CA ALA A 167 -4.87 -4.31 3.58
C ALA A 167 -4.94 -3.80 5.03
N CYS A 168 -4.79 -4.66 6.02
CA CYS A 168 -5.03 -4.30 7.42
C CYS A 168 -4.15 -3.13 7.88
N LEU A 169 -2.84 -3.20 7.68
CA LEU A 169 -1.91 -2.13 8.03
C LEU A 169 -2.15 -0.86 7.20
N ASP A 170 -2.43 -0.99 5.91
CA ASP A 170 -2.75 0.14 5.05
C ASP A 170 -3.89 0.96 5.64
N ILE A 171 -4.98 0.29 6.01
CA ILE A 171 -6.18 0.94 6.55
C ILE A 171 -5.95 1.50 7.95
N LEU A 172 -5.23 0.78 8.82
CA LEU A 172 -4.86 1.27 10.15
C LEU A 172 -4.06 2.58 10.07
N ILE A 173 -3.04 2.60 9.20
CA ILE A 173 -2.17 3.78 9.03
C ILE A 173 -2.96 4.93 8.38
N LEU A 174 -3.74 4.65 7.35
CA LEU A 174 -4.58 5.67 6.71
C LEU A 174 -5.55 6.31 7.73
N ARG A 175 -6.24 5.49 8.51
CA ARG A 175 -7.21 5.96 9.51
C ARG A 175 -6.58 6.83 10.56
N ILE A 176 -5.45 6.40 11.15
CA ILE A 176 -4.80 7.23 12.18
C ILE A 176 -4.23 8.52 11.61
N CYS A 177 -3.72 8.51 10.39
CA CYS A 177 -3.19 9.70 9.73
C CYS A 177 -4.28 10.73 9.39
N THR A 178 -5.53 10.32 9.17
CA THR A 178 -6.67 11.25 9.00
C THR A 178 -7.08 11.94 10.30
N ARG A 179 -6.60 11.47 11.44
CA ARG A 179 -6.82 12.05 12.78
C ARG A 179 -5.60 12.80 13.32
N TYR A 180 -4.74 13.22 12.43
CA TYR A 180 -3.59 14.06 12.76
C TYR A 180 -4.01 15.52 12.96
N THR A 181 -3.54 16.12 14.03
CA THR A 181 -3.70 17.55 14.33
C THR A 181 -2.35 18.24 14.21
N PRO A 182 -2.10 18.98 13.10
CA PRO A 182 -0.77 19.55 12.83
C PRO A 182 -0.33 20.61 13.82
N GLU A 183 -1.25 21.39 14.37
CA GLU A 183 -0.95 22.48 15.33
C GLU A 183 -0.33 21.96 16.63
N GLN A 184 -0.68 20.74 17.03
CA GLN A 184 -0.21 20.09 18.24
C GLN A 184 0.76 18.95 17.97
N ASP A 185 0.93 18.58 16.71
CA ASP A 185 1.70 17.39 16.26
C ASP A 185 1.23 16.11 16.97
N THR A 186 -0.08 15.90 16.99
CA THR A 186 -0.73 14.78 17.70
C THR A 186 -1.62 13.97 16.78
N MET A 187 -1.82 12.69 17.13
CA MET A 187 -2.81 11.80 16.54
C MET A 187 -3.82 11.36 17.59
N THR A 188 -5.10 11.25 17.21
CA THR A 188 -6.20 10.89 18.11
C THR A 188 -6.77 9.54 17.73
N PHE A 189 -6.84 8.63 18.69
CA PHE A 189 -7.44 7.30 18.53
C PHE A 189 -8.95 7.32 18.68
N SER A 190 -9.61 6.20 18.37
CA SER A 190 -11.07 6.10 18.32
C SER A 190 -11.77 6.30 19.66
N ASP A 191 -11.07 6.15 20.78
CA ASP A 191 -11.59 6.43 22.14
C ASP A 191 -11.32 7.88 22.61
N GLY A 192 -10.65 8.68 21.79
CA GLY A 192 -10.26 10.04 22.10
C GLY A 192 -8.84 10.20 22.67
N LEU A 193 -8.13 9.09 22.93
CA LEU A 193 -6.72 9.17 23.36
C LEU A 193 -5.89 9.91 22.31
N THR A 194 -5.26 11.00 22.73
CA THR A 194 -4.46 11.86 21.87
C THR A 194 -3.01 11.78 22.30
N LEU A 195 -2.16 11.30 21.38
CA LEU A 195 -0.74 11.10 21.61
C LEU A 195 0.09 12.04 20.73
N ASN A 196 1.15 12.61 21.31
CA ASN A 196 2.15 13.34 20.55
C ASN A 196 3.10 12.38 19.82
N ARG A 197 4.00 12.92 19.01
CA ARG A 197 4.95 12.13 18.21
C ARG A 197 5.82 11.22 19.07
N THR A 198 6.34 11.72 20.19
CA THR A 198 7.16 10.96 21.13
C THR A 198 6.38 9.80 21.74
N GLN A 199 5.15 10.04 22.18
CA GLN A 199 4.27 9.01 22.72
C GLN A 199 3.88 7.97 21.68
N MET A 200 3.64 8.36 20.43
CA MET A 200 3.40 7.42 19.32
C MET A 200 4.60 6.51 19.10
N HIS A 201 5.81 7.05 19.13
CA HIS A 201 7.04 6.26 19.06
C HIS A 201 7.08 5.23 20.19
N ASN A 202 6.87 5.67 21.43
CA ASN A 202 6.98 4.86 22.64
C ASN A 202 5.84 3.85 22.80
N ALA A 203 4.69 4.10 22.16
CA ALA A 203 3.55 3.19 22.14
C ALA A 203 3.74 1.95 21.25
N GLY A 204 4.78 1.93 20.42
CA GLY A 204 5.08 0.80 19.56
C GLY A 204 5.45 1.14 18.12
N PHE A 205 5.17 2.35 17.63
CA PHE A 205 5.54 2.74 16.25
C PHE A 205 7.06 2.75 16.05
N GLY A 206 7.84 3.13 17.09
CA GLY A 206 9.30 3.12 17.04
C GLY A 206 9.84 3.87 15.81
N PRO A 207 10.74 3.24 15.02
CA PRO A 207 11.33 3.88 13.82
C PRO A 207 10.32 4.28 12.74
N LEU A 208 9.12 3.71 12.75
CA LEU A 208 8.06 4.02 11.79
C LEU A 208 7.42 5.38 12.03
N THR A 209 7.54 5.93 13.24
CA THR A 209 6.83 7.14 13.68
C THR A 209 6.98 8.31 12.73
N ASP A 210 8.20 8.67 12.36
CA ASP A 210 8.43 9.86 11.53
C ASP A 210 7.89 9.69 10.11
N LEU A 211 7.89 8.47 9.56
CA LEU A 211 7.27 8.16 8.27
C LEU A 211 5.74 8.31 8.32
N VAL A 212 5.10 7.86 9.39
CA VAL A 212 3.66 7.96 9.57
C VAL A 212 3.24 9.42 9.73
N PHE A 213 3.95 10.22 10.51
CA PHE A 213 3.69 11.66 10.64
C PHE A 213 3.95 12.43 9.34
N ALA A 214 4.99 12.09 8.59
CA ALA A 214 5.26 12.67 7.27
C ALA A 214 4.11 12.36 6.30
N PHE A 215 3.60 11.14 6.30
CA PHE A 215 2.45 10.75 5.48
C PHE A 215 1.19 11.51 5.89
N ALA A 216 0.91 11.66 7.19
CA ALA A 216 -0.21 12.45 7.70
C ALA A 216 -0.16 13.90 7.22
N ASN A 217 1.02 14.52 7.25
CA ASN A 217 1.24 15.86 6.70
C ASN A 217 0.95 15.94 5.19
N GLN A 218 1.29 14.89 4.43
CA GLN A 218 1.02 14.85 2.99
C GLN A 218 -0.46 14.64 2.65
N LEU A 219 -1.26 14.13 3.58
CA LEU A 219 -2.71 14.01 3.41
C LEU A 219 -3.44 15.35 3.57
N LEU A 220 -2.93 16.26 4.40
CA LEU A 220 -3.61 17.53 4.72
C LEU A 220 -3.99 18.35 3.47
N PRO A 221 -3.12 18.55 2.46
CA PRO A 221 -3.46 19.34 1.26
C PRO A 221 -4.56 18.71 0.40
N LEU A 222 -4.83 17.42 0.58
CA LEU A 222 -5.88 16.72 -0.15
C LEU A 222 -7.27 17.05 0.39
N GLU A 223 -7.38 17.52 1.62
CA GLU A 223 -8.65 17.90 2.26
C GLU A 223 -9.75 16.87 2.04
N MET A 224 -9.40 15.59 2.25
CA MET A 224 -10.31 14.46 2.02
C MET A 224 -11.46 14.49 3.03
N ASP A 225 -12.66 14.30 2.53
CA ASP A 225 -13.83 14.07 3.37
C ASP A 225 -14.05 12.57 3.66
N ASP A 226 -15.12 12.25 4.39
CA ASP A 226 -15.44 10.87 4.76
C ASP A 226 -15.72 9.97 3.55
N ALA A 227 -16.31 10.52 2.48
CA ALA A 227 -16.58 9.76 1.27
C ALA A 227 -15.27 9.40 0.54
N GLU A 228 -14.36 10.36 0.40
CA GLU A 228 -13.05 10.14 -0.23
C GLU A 228 -12.17 9.20 0.61
N THR A 229 -12.14 9.37 1.92
CA THR A 229 -11.40 8.49 2.82
C THR A 229 -11.97 7.07 2.81
N GLY A 230 -13.30 6.94 2.83
CA GLY A 230 -13.99 5.66 2.72
C GLY A 230 -13.72 4.96 1.39
N LEU A 231 -13.83 5.68 0.28
CA LEU A 231 -13.54 5.13 -1.05
C LEU A 231 -12.06 4.73 -1.20
N LEU A 232 -11.14 5.53 -0.71
CA LEU A 232 -9.71 5.20 -0.73
C LEU A 232 -9.40 3.96 0.09
N SER A 233 -10.01 3.83 1.27
CA SER A 233 -9.90 2.63 2.12
C SER A 233 -10.48 1.39 1.43
N ALA A 234 -11.63 1.53 0.75
CA ALA A 234 -12.25 0.45 0.00
C ALA A 234 -11.39 -0.01 -1.19
N ILE A 235 -10.75 0.94 -1.89
CA ILE A 235 -9.83 0.65 -3.01
C ILE A 235 -8.56 -0.05 -2.51
N CYS A 236 -8.03 0.33 -1.34
CA CYS A 236 -6.91 -0.36 -0.72
C CYS A 236 -7.26 -1.81 -0.35
N LEU A 237 -8.48 -2.03 0.13
CA LEU A 237 -8.96 -3.35 0.55
C LEU A 237 -9.26 -4.26 -0.63
N ILE A 238 -10.10 -3.79 -1.56
CA ILE A 238 -10.55 -4.56 -2.72
C ILE A 238 -9.54 -4.36 -3.85
N CYS A 239 -8.51 -5.20 -3.86
CA CYS A 239 -7.39 -5.12 -4.78
C CYS A 239 -6.99 -6.50 -5.29
N GLY A 240 -7.16 -6.74 -6.60
CA GLY A 240 -6.96 -8.04 -7.24
C GLY A 240 -5.50 -8.42 -7.45
N ASP A 241 -4.55 -7.52 -7.16
CA ASP A 241 -3.11 -7.78 -7.25
C ASP A 241 -2.49 -8.40 -5.96
N ARG A 242 -3.33 -8.66 -4.93
CA ARG A 242 -2.86 -9.35 -3.73
C ARG A 242 -2.52 -10.81 -4.03
N GLN A 243 -1.46 -11.30 -3.39
CA GLN A 243 -1.05 -12.70 -3.53
C GLN A 243 -2.08 -13.64 -2.91
N ASP A 244 -2.09 -14.89 -3.36
CA ASP A 244 -2.93 -15.96 -2.84
C ASP A 244 -4.45 -15.78 -2.99
N LEU A 245 -4.90 -14.90 -3.88
CA LEU A 245 -6.32 -14.79 -4.23
C LEU A 245 -6.74 -15.94 -5.13
N GLU A 246 -7.89 -16.54 -4.82
CA GLU A 246 -8.54 -17.57 -5.66
C GLU A 246 -9.17 -16.97 -6.92
N GLN A 247 -9.75 -15.78 -6.80
CA GLN A 247 -10.52 -15.12 -7.86
C GLN A 247 -10.09 -13.64 -8.04
N PRO A 248 -8.84 -13.37 -8.47
CA PRO A 248 -8.33 -11.99 -8.59
C PRO A 248 -9.14 -11.14 -9.58
N ASP A 249 -9.58 -11.70 -10.71
CA ASP A 249 -10.39 -10.98 -11.70
C ASP A 249 -11.73 -10.51 -11.12
N ARG A 250 -12.32 -11.31 -10.26
CA ARG A 250 -13.58 -10.95 -9.59
C ARG A 250 -13.38 -9.81 -8.59
N VAL A 251 -12.24 -9.80 -7.90
CA VAL A 251 -11.87 -8.70 -7.00
C VAL A 251 -11.67 -7.41 -7.80
N ASP A 252 -10.98 -7.47 -8.93
CA ASP A 252 -10.80 -6.31 -9.82
C ASP A 252 -12.12 -5.76 -10.35
N MET A 253 -13.06 -6.63 -10.71
CA MET A 253 -14.42 -6.22 -11.10
C MET A 253 -15.16 -5.48 -9.99
N LEU A 254 -14.92 -5.80 -8.72
CA LEU A 254 -15.49 -5.07 -7.58
C LEU A 254 -14.76 -3.74 -7.31
N GLN A 255 -13.48 -3.65 -7.61
CA GLN A 255 -12.69 -2.44 -7.42
C GLN A 255 -13.01 -1.35 -8.46
N GLU A 256 -13.26 -1.72 -9.70
CA GLU A 256 -13.49 -0.79 -10.80
C GLU A 256 -14.58 0.26 -10.52
N PRO A 257 -15.78 -0.09 -10.02
CA PRO A 257 -16.80 0.90 -9.66
C PRO A 257 -16.36 1.86 -8.55
N LEU A 258 -15.52 1.39 -7.62
CA LEU A 258 -15.00 2.23 -6.53
C LEU A 258 -14.03 3.29 -7.04
N LEU A 259 -13.17 2.92 -8.00
CA LEU A 259 -12.25 3.85 -8.67
C LEU A 259 -13.01 4.91 -9.46
N GLU A 260 -14.03 4.50 -10.22
CA GLU A 260 -14.88 5.43 -10.97
C GLU A 260 -15.65 6.36 -10.03
N ALA A 261 -16.20 5.83 -8.95
CA ALA A 261 -16.89 6.61 -7.92
C ALA A 261 -15.98 7.67 -7.30
N LEU A 262 -14.76 7.32 -6.94
CA LEU A 262 -13.77 8.26 -6.41
C LEU A 262 -13.42 9.35 -7.43
N LYS A 263 -13.15 8.97 -8.68
CA LYS A 263 -12.83 9.89 -9.78
C LYS A 263 -13.93 10.94 -9.98
N VAL A 264 -15.17 10.48 -10.13
CA VAL A 264 -16.32 11.36 -10.35
C VAL A 264 -16.55 12.27 -9.13
N TYR A 265 -16.50 11.71 -7.93
CA TYR A 265 -16.73 12.45 -6.70
C TYR A 265 -15.68 13.54 -6.45
N VAL A 266 -14.40 13.22 -6.60
CA VAL A 266 -13.29 14.18 -6.43
C VAL A 266 -13.40 15.33 -7.44
N ARG A 267 -13.74 15.03 -8.69
CA ARG A 267 -13.91 16.04 -9.73
C ARG A 267 -15.14 16.93 -9.49
N LYS A 268 -16.22 16.34 -8.98
CA LYS A 268 -17.41 17.13 -8.60
C LYS A 268 -17.12 18.08 -7.44
N ARG A 269 -16.37 17.63 -6.42
CA ARG A 269 -15.99 18.50 -5.30
C ARG A 269 -14.99 19.57 -5.66
N ARG A 270 -14.07 19.28 -6.60
CA ARG A 270 -12.96 20.18 -6.97
C ARG A 270 -12.80 20.26 -8.49
N PRO A 271 -13.78 20.87 -9.20
CA PRO A 271 -13.76 20.91 -10.66
C PRO A 271 -12.55 21.64 -11.23
N SER A 272 -11.98 22.60 -10.50
CA SER A 272 -10.77 23.33 -10.90
C SER A 272 -9.45 22.60 -10.63
N ARG A 273 -9.49 21.42 -9.98
CA ARG A 273 -8.30 20.65 -9.58
C ARG A 273 -8.35 19.22 -10.12
N PRO A 274 -8.29 18.99 -11.44
CA PRO A 274 -8.44 17.64 -12.03
C PRO A 274 -7.35 16.66 -11.60
N HIS A 275 -6.19 17.17 -11.17
CA HIS A 275 -5.06 16.37 -10.70
C HIS A 275 -5.25 15.77 -9.28
N MET A 276 -6.32 16.12 -8.57
CA MET A 276 -6.54 15.62 -7.21
C MET A 276 -6.82 14.13 -7.17
N PHE A 277 -7.56 13.59 -8.14
CA PHE A 277 -7.83 12.15 -8.21
C PHE A 277 -6.54 11.31 -8.34
N PRO A 278 -5.66 11.56 -9.34
CA PRO A 278 -4.39 10.84 -9.40
C PRO A 278 -3.50 11.06 -8.16
N LYS A 279 -3.51 12.25 -7.55
CA LYS A 279 -2.78 12.49 -6.30
C LYS A 279 -3.26 11.61 -5.15
N MET A 280 -4.58 11.43 -5.02
CA MET A 280 -5.14 10.53 -4.01
C MET A 280 -4.75 9.07 -4.26
N LEU A 281 -4.80 8.60 -5.53
CA LEU A 281 -4.38 7.26 -5.87
C LEU A 281 -2.89 7.00 -5.60
N MET A 282 -2.04 8.00 -5.85
CA MET A 282 -0.61 7.88 -5.53
C MET A 282 -0.35 7.67 -4.04
N LYS A 283 -1.24 8.13 -3.16
CA LYS A 283 -1.13 7.87 -1.71
C LYS A 283 -1.26 6.40 -1.35
N ILE A 284 -1.90 5.59 -2.18
CA ILE A 284 -1.95 4.13 -1.97
C ILE A 284 -0.54 3.53 -2.08
N THR A 285 0.28 3.99 -3.03
CA THR A 285 1.67 3.55 -3.18
C THR A 285 2.52 3.93 -1.96
N ASP A 286 2.40 5.18 -1.50
CA ASP A 286 3.09 5.65 -0.30
C ASP A 286 2.67 4.83 0.92
N LEU A 287 1.38 4.57 1.05
CA LEU A 287 0.78 3.82 2.14
C LEU A 287 1.30 2.37 2.18
N ARG A 288 1.35 1.69 1.04
CA ARG A 288 1.91 0.33 0.93
C ARG A 288 3.37 0.25 1.33
N SER A 289 4.16 1.26 0.94
CA SER A 289 5.58 1.35 1.35
C SER A 289 5.73 1.48 2.87
N ILE A 290 4.88 2.29 3.50
CA ILE A 290 4.88 2.45 4.96
C ILE A 290 4.40 1.17 5.64
N SER A 291 3.36 0.52 5.11
CA SER A 291 2.80 -0.73 5.65
C SER A 291 3.80 -1.88 5.59
N ALA A 292 4.59 -1.99 4.54
CA ALA A 292 5.67 -2.98 4.46
C ALA A 292 6.68 -2.81 5.60
N LYS A 293 7.11 -1.57 5.87
CA LYS A 293 7.96 -1.27 7.03
C LYS A 293 7.24 -1.48 8.36
N GLY A 294 5.93 -1.27 8.39
CA GLY A 294 5.09 -1.57 9.55
C GLY A 294 5.05 -3.06 9.87
N ALA A 295 4.98 -3.92 8.86
CA ALA A 295 5.06 -5.37 9.05
C ALA A 295 6.41 -5.80 9.66
N GLU A 296 7.52 -5.23 9.19
CA GLU A 296 8.85 -5.44 9.80
C GLU A 296 8.88 -4.97 11.26
N ARG A 297 8.24 -3.82 11.55
CA ARG A 297 8.14 -3.30 12.93
C ARG A 297 7.37 -4.25 13.84
N VAL A 298 6.29 -4.87 13.39
CA VAL A 298 5.53 -5.85 14.17
C VAL A 298 6.40 -7.02 14.61
N ILE A 299 7.31 -7.50 13.74
CA ILE A 299 8.24 -8.59 14.07
C ILE A 299 9.20 -8.17 15.18
N THR A 300 9.82 -7.00 15.07
CA THR A 300 10.75 -6.51 16.09
C THR A 300 10.03 -6.20 17.41
N LEU A 301 8.82 -5.70 17.34
CA LEU A 301 7.99 -5.35 18.50
C LEU A 301 7.67 -6.58 19.36
N LYS A 302 7.52 -7.78 18.77
CA LYS A 302 7.37 -9.03 19.51
C LYS A 302 8.49 -9.31 20.52
N MET A 303 9.70 -8.89 20.21
CA MET A 303 10.86 -9.06 21.10
C MET A 303 10.94 -8.01 22.19
N GLU A 304 10.24 -6.89 22.01
CA GLU A 304 10.28 -5.75 22.93
C GLU A 304 9.13 -5.79 23.95
N ILE A 305 7.97 -6.39 23.57
CA ILE A 305 6.79 -6.43 24.44
C ILE A 305 6.94 -7.48 25.56
N PRO A 306 6.42 -7.21 26.75
CA PRO A 306 6.31 -8.22 27.81
C PRO A 306 5.13 -9.16 27.48
N GLY A 307 5.41 -10.43 27.28
CA GLY A 307 4.39 -11.43 26.98
C GLY A 307 4.16 -11.63 25.48
N SER A 308 2.97 -12.12 25.13
CA SER A 308 2.62 -12.46 23.74
C SER A 308 1.92 -11.30 23.01
N MET A 309 2.14 -11.24 21.71
CA MET A 309 1.36 -10.34 20.84
C MET A 309 -0.14 -10.67 20.92
N PRO A 310 -1.03 -9.67 21.01
CA PRO A 310 -2.47 -9.92 20.97
C PRO A 310 -2.84 -10.79 19.74
N PRO A 311 -3.65 -11.85 19.92
CA PRO A 311 -3.87 -12.86 18.86
C PRO A 311 -4.39 -12.28 17.54
N LEU A 312 -5.31 -11.32 17.58
CA LEU A 312 -5.84 -10.72 16.36
C LEU A 312 -4.81 -9.85 15.65
N ILE A 313 -3.98 -9.12 16.39
CA ILE A 313 -2.88 -8.35 15.82
C ILE A 313 -1.89 -9.30 15.16
N GLN A 314 -1.53 -10.38 15.82
CA GLN A 314 -0.66 -11.42 15.29
C GLN A 314 -1.22 -12.00 13.99
N GLU A 315 -2.47 -12.45 13.99
CA GLU A 315 -3.13 -13.06 12.83
C GLU A 315 -3.20 -12.10 11.63
N MET A 316 -3.49 -10.82 11.87
CA MET A 316 -3.74 -9.86 10.80
C MET A 316 -2.49 -9.15 10.29
N LEU A 317 -1.44 -9.04 11.10
CA LEU A 317 -0.28 -8.21 10.76
C LEU A 317 1.00 -9.01 10.48
N GLU A 318 1.13 -10.25 10.95
CA GLU A 318 2.32 -11.07 10.72
C GLU A 318 2.38 -11.69 9.32
N ASN A 319 1.24 -11.91 8.71
CA ASN A 319 1.12 -12.52 7.37
C ASN A 319 0.93 -11.48 6.27
N SER A 320 1.31 -10.22 6.49
CA SER A 320 1.29 -9.23 5.42
C SER A 320 2.50 -9.41 4.49
N GLU A 321 2.28 -9.28 3.21
CA GLU A 321 3.12 -9.62 2.04
C GLU A 321 4.61 -9.16 2.03
N GLY A 322 5.18 -8.76 3.16
CA GLY A 322 6.56 -8.28 3.25
C GLY A 322 7.62 -9.31 3.63
N LEU A 323 7.24 -10.51 4.07
CA LEU A 323 8.19 -11.46 4.66
C LEU A 323 8.85 -12.41 3.66
N ASP A 324 8.25 -12.68 2.51
CA ASP A 324 8.78 -13.64 1.54
C ASP A 324 9.95 -13.14 0.70
N THR A 325 10.20 -11.82 0.68
CA THR A 325 11.32 -11.23 -0.08
C THR A 325 12.67 -11.26 0.66
N LEU A 326 12.69 -11.48 1.97
CA LEU A 326 13.93 -11.51 2.76
C LEU A 326 14.54 -12.89 2.93
N SER A 327 13.78 -13.97 2.71
CA SER A 327 14.29 -15.34 2.80
C SER A 327 14.95 -15.87 1.51
N GLY A 328 14.83 -15.14 0.40
CA GLY A 328 15.33 -15.56 -0.93
C GLY A 328 16.76 -15.14 -1.28
N GLN A 329 17.47 -14.40 -0.44
CA GLN A 329 18.77 -13.81 -0.82
C GLN A 329 19.97 -14.26 0.05
N ALA A 330 19.87 -15.42 0.71
CA ALA A 330 21.02 -16.04 1.39
C ALA A 330 21.28 -17.43 0.83
N GLY A 331 21.85 -17.51 -0.39
CA GLY A 331 22.23 -18.79 -0.97
C GLY A 331 22.71 -18.68 -2.41
N GLY A 332 23.87 -18.07 -2.61
CA GLY A 332 24.48 -18.07 -3.93
C GLY A 332 25.91 -17.59 -3.91
N GLY A 333 26.85 -18.48 -3.78
CA GLY A 333 28.22 -18.14 -4.06
C GLY A 333 29.23 -19.13 -3.50
N GLY A 334 29.78 -20.00 -4.36
CA GLY A 334 31.03 -20.67 -4.03
C GLY A 334 31.25 -22.04 -4.70
N ARG A 335 31.77 -22.02 -5.80
CA ARG A 335 32.60 -22.85 -6.67
C ARG A 335 33.15 -24.19 -6.19
N ASP A 336 33.04 -25.17 -7.11
CA ASP A 336 34.04 -26.14 -7.66
C ASP A 336 34.84 -27.06 -6.74
N GLY A 337 34.75 -28.33 -7.08
CA GLY A 337 35.86 -29.26 -6.86
C GLY A 337 35.49 -30.72 -6.64
N GLY A 338 35.29 -31.43 -7.71
CA GLY A 338 35.72 -32.80 -8.03
C GLY A 338 35.73 -33.92 -7.03
N GLY A 339 35.01 -35.03 -7.34
CA GLY A 339 35.61 -36.31 -7.22
C GLY A 339 34.95 -37.35 -6.32
N LEU A 340 34.33 -38.34 -6.97
CA LEU A 340 34.23 -39.77 -6.61
C LEU A 340 33.34 -40.25 -5.44
N ALA A 341 32.32 -40.94 -5.84
CA ALA A 341 31.56 -41.93 -5.07
C ALA A 341 32.23 -43.31 -5.15
N PRO A 342 31.63 -44.40 -4.61
CA PRO A 342 31.00 -44.76 -3.36
C PRO A 342 31.62 -46.09 -2.78
N PRO A 343 31.00 -47.08 -2.13
CA PRO A 343 29.67 -47.35 -1.61
C PRO A 343 29.61 -48.03 -0.21
N PRO A 344 28.68 -48.94 0.12
CA PRO A 344 27.77 -48.85 1.27
C PRO A 344 28.01 -49.92 2.36
N GLY A 345 27.31 -49.79 3.48
CA GLY A 345 27.22 -50.85 4.50
C GLY A 345 26.55 -50.35 5.77
N SER A 346 25.34 -50.59 5.89
CA SER A 346 24.54 -51.52 6.71
C SER A 346 24.73 -51.45 8.23
N CYS A 347 23.55 -51.47 8.85
CA CYS A 347 23.21 -52.03 10.18
C CYS A 347 22.95 -51.06 11.34
N SER A 348 21.68 -50.88 11.60
CA SER A 348 21.10 -50.74 12.95
C SER A 348 21.36 -52.06 13.76
N PRO A 349 21.22 -52.15 15.07
CA PRO A 349 19.96 -51.91 15.77
C PRO A 349 20.05 -51.43 17.25
N SER A 350 18.93 -50.82 17.65
CA SER A 350 18.16 -50.94 18.91
C SER A 350 18.86 -51.32 20.22
N LEU A 351 18.44 -50.66 21.29
CA LEU A 351 17.79 -51.21 22.48
C LEU A 351 17.76 -50.19 23.65
N SER A 352 16.58 -49.85 24.07
CA SER A 352 16.26 -49.51 25.47
C SER A 352 16.27 -50.81 26.28
N PRO A 353 16.26 -50.89 27.60
CA PRO A 353 15.36 -50.19 28.51
C PRO A 353 15.78 -50.03 30.00
N SER A 354 14.88 -49.39 30.73
CA SER A 354 14.46 -49.62 32.14
C SER A 354 15.40 -49.25 33.31
N SER A 355 14.92 -48.49 34.14
CA SER A 355 14.04 -48.58 35.31
C SER A 355 14.76 -48.52 36.67
N ASN A 356 14.13 -47.80 37.53
CA ASN A 356 13.86 -48.04 38.95
C ASN A 356 14.47 -47.17 40.05
N ARG A 357 13.51 -46.52 40.73
CA ARG A 357 13.32 -46.43 42.18
C ARG A 357 14.35 -45.62 42.99
N SER A 358 14.03 -44.81 43.88
CA SER A 358 12.99 -44.77 44.93
C SER A 358 13.15 -43.52 45.76
N SER A 359 12.04 -42.96 46.15
CA SER A 359 11.94 -42.05 47.34
C SER A 359 12.17 -42.84 48.64
N PRO A 360 12.48 -42.22 49.79
CA PRO A 360 11.42 -41.65 50.59
C PRO A 360 11.77 -40.40 51.43
N ALA A 361 10.73 -39.68 51.72
CA ALA A 361 10.32 -38.85 52.86
C ALA A 361 11.17 -38.83 54.13
N THR A 362 11.29 -37.63 54.80
CA THR A 362 10.56 -37.33 56.05
C THR A 362 11.15 -36.10 56.77
N HIS A 363 10.23 -35.31 57.29
CA HIS A 363 10.18 -34.52 58.52
C HIS A 363 10.91 -33.20 58.67
N SER A 364 10.02 -32.26 58.83
CA SER A 364 10.17 -31.02 59.61
C SER A 364 10.51 -31.29 61.10
N PRO A 365 10.96 -30.33 61.88
CA PRO A 365 10.01 -29.37 62.47
C PRO A 365 10.21 -27.95 62.07
#